data_dc01527f89fdb0e8b4f87cb0736536bf
#
_entry.id   dc01527f89fdb0e8b4f87cb0736536bf
#
_cell.length_a   1.000
_cell.length_b   1.000
_cell.length_c   1.000
_cell.angle_alpha   90.00
_cell.angle_beta   90.00
_cell.angle_gamma   90.00
#
_symmetry.space_group_name_H-M   'P 1'
#
loop_
_entity.id
_entity.type
_entity.pdbx_description
1 polymer ?
#
loop_
_entity_poly.entity_id
_entity_poly.type
_entity_poly.pdbx_seq_one_letter_code
_entity_poly.pdbx_strand_id
1 'polypeptide(L)'
;IHAGEVEGKEAMLIFAREVAQGQHDELLKDLVVIITPNVNPDGNDDLAKNRINSQFTPKLVGTRQEGNGFNVNRDMTKLETAVGRTIVQLMNDWDPILFVDAHATNGSFMRHAVSYNWGLNAGTDKELLEYNRDVFCTKAMREGSYLESKGKIAVPYGNWGFYYSGIVEEGWRTFEDYARYTTNYAGLRNRLALLLEVYSYDDYPVRV
;
A
#
# COMPACT_ATOMS: atom_id res chain seq x y z
N ILE A 1 2.70 -2.01 -6.02
CA ILE A 1 2.09 -2.95 -6.97
C ILE A 1 1.62 -2.25 -8.25
N HIS A 2 1.10 -1.05 -8.17
CA HIS A 2 0.80 -0.21 -9.32
C HIS A 2 2.00 0.67 -9.66
N ALA A 3 2.61 0.47 -10.81
CA ALA A 3 3.89 1.10 -11.11
C ALA A 3 3.85 2.63 -11.29
N GLY A 4 2.66 3.20 -11.48
CA GLY A 4 2.46 4.65 -11.47
C GLY A 4 2.51 5.28 -10.08
N GLU A 5 2.37 4.47 -9.03
CA GLU A 5 2.35 4.87 -7.62
C GLU A 5 3.76 4.68 -7.04
N VAL A 6 4.64 5.63 -7.33
CA VAL A 6 6.10 5.46 -7.18
C VAL A 6 6.62 5.63 -5.76
N GLU A 7 5.86 6.22 -4.85
CA GLU A 7 6.28 6.64 -3.53
C GLU A 7 6.78 5.47 -2.68
N GLY A 8 6.02 4.39 -2.63
CA GLY A 8 6.38 3.19 -1.88
C GLY A 8 7.69 2.55 -2.38
N LYS A 9 7.89 2.53 -3.70
CA LYS A 9 9.12 2.04 -4.31
C LYS A 9 10.32 2.86 -3.86
N GLU A 10 10.24 4.17 -4.00
CA GLU A 10 11.35 5.08 -3.68
C GLU A 10 11.64 5.09 -2.18
N ALA A 11 10.60 5.14 -1.34
CA ALA A 11 10.76 5.07 0.12
C ALA A 11 11.45 3.77 0.56
N MET A 12 11.06 2.63 -0.03
CA MET A 12 11.69 1.35 0.30
C MET A 12 13.13 1.24 -0.19
N LEU A 13 13.50 1.87 -1.30
CA LEU A 13 14.89 1.96 -1.75
C LEU A 13 15.73 2.85 -0.83
N ILE A 14 15.17 3.95 -0.34
CA ILE A 14 15.82 4.80 0.67
C ILE A 14 16.03 4.00 1.96
N PHE A 15 15.00 3.35 2.47
CA PHE A 15 15.08 2.52 3.66
C PHE A 15 16.12 1.39 3.52
N ALA A 16 16.13 0.68 2.39
CA ALA A 16 17.13 -0.35 2.11
C ALA A 16 18.56 0.19 2.15
N ARG A 17 18.78 1.40 1.61
CA ARG A 17 20.08 2.07 1.67
C ARG A 17 20.47 2.42 3.10
N GLU A 18 19.54 2.94 3.89
CA GLU A 18 19.76 3.29 5.30
C GLU A 18 20.10 2.04 6.14
N VAL A 19 19.37 0.95 5.91
CA VAL A 19 19.69 -0.37 6.50
C VAL A 19 21.11 -0.81 6.14
N ALA A 20 21.47 -0.72 4.85
CA ALA A 20 22.81 -1.10 4.40
C ALA A 20 23.94 -0.21 4.99
N GLN A 21 23.59 0.99 5.44
CA GLN A 21 24.49 1.92 6.12
C GLN A 21 24.49 1.77 7.66
N GLY A 22 23.77 0.80 8.21
CA GLY A 22 23.69 0.53 9.64
C GLY A 22 22.81 1.50 10.44
N GLN A 23 21.99 2.32 9.77
CA GLN A 23 21.14 3.30 10.46
C GLN A 23 19.98 2.68 11.25
N HIS A 24 19.64 1.42 10.93
CA HIS A 24 18.51 0.70 11.52
C HIS A 24 18.90 -0.64 12.14
N ASP A 25 20.16 -0.79 12.58
CA ASP A 25 20.70 -2.04 13.14
C ASP A 25 19.89 -2.55 14.35
N GLU A 26 19.38 -1.64 15.18
CA GLU A 26 18.56 -2.01 16.33
C GLU A 26 17.27 -2.72 15.92
N LEU A 27 16.63 -2.26 14.83
CA LEU A 27 15.42 -2.87 14.28
C LEU A 27 15.70 -4.30 13.78
N LEU A 28 16.86 -4.51 13.17
CA LEU A 28 17.22 -5.79 12.54
C LEU A 28 17.69 -6.85 13.54
N LYS A 29 17.85 -6.51 14.81
CA LYS A 29 18.15 -7.51 15.85
C LYS A 29 17.01 -8.52 16.02
N ASP A 30 15.78 -8.07 15.88
CA ASP A 30 14.58 -8.86 16.17
C ASP A 30 13.70 -9.09 14.93
N LEU A 31 14.02 -8.45 13.80
CA LEU A 31 13.19 -8.48 12.60
C LEU A 31 13.98 -8.88 11.35
N VAL A 32 13.34 -9.67 10.51
CA VAL A 32 13.73 -9.86 9.12
C VAL A 32 12.83 -8.98 8.27
N VAL A 33 13.43 -8.12 7.46
CA VAL A 33 12.69 -7.22 6.56
C VAL A 33 12.92 -7.67 5.11
N ILE A 34 11.83 -7.94 4.41
CA ILE A 34 11.85 -8.31 2.99
C ILE A 34 11.31 -7.14 2.20
N ILE A 35 12.11 -6.62 1.29
CA ILE A 35 11.76 -5.46 0.47
C ILE A 35 11.64 -5.90 -0.99
N THR A 36 10.49 -5.66 -1.60
CA THR A 36 10.23 -5.87 -3.02
C THR A 36 9.85 -4.53 -3.66
N PRO A 37 10.82 -3.66 -3.97
CA PRO A 37 10.55 -2.28 -4.36
C PRO A 37 9.87 -2.16 -5.73
N ASN A 38 10.02 -3.16 -6.59
CA ASN A 38 9.40 -3.18 -7.91
C ASN A 38 8.82 -4.56 -8.20
N VAL A 39 7.55 -4.74 -7.90
CA VAL A 39 6.82 -6.01 -8.16
C VAL A 39 6.16 -6.05 -9.54
N ASN A 40 6.03 -4.91 -10.22
CA ASN A 40 5.43 -4.79 -11.56
C ASN A 40 6.44 -4.14 -12.53
N PRO A 41 7.46 -4.86 -12.98
CA PRO A 41 8.50 -4.31 -13.85
C PRO A 41 7.96 -3.85 -15.20
N ASP A 42 7.04 -4.59 -15.81
CA ASP A 42 6.46 -4.22 -17.10
C ASP A 42 5.74 -2.86 -17.02
N GLY A 43 4.90 -2.68 -15.99
CA GLY A 43 4.24 -1.41 -15.77
C GLY A 43 5.22 -0.29 -15.39
N ASN A 44 6.31 -0.61 -14.69
CA ASN A 44 7.32 0.37 -14.32
C ASN A 44 8.08 0.91 -15.54
N ASP A 45 8.35 0.08 -16.52
CA ASP A 45 9.14 0.44 -17.70
C ASP A 45 8.29 1.10 -18.80
N ASP A 46 6.97 0.93 -18.75
CA ASP A 46 6.03 1.61 -19.64
C ASP A 46 5.71 3.04 -19.14
N LEU A 47 6.64 3.96 -19.35
CA LEU A 47 6.57 5.33 -18.87
C LEU A 47 5.80 6.27 -19.81
N ALA A 48 4.84 7.01 -19.27
CA ALA A 48 4.15 8.06 -20.01
C ALA A 48 3.70 9.21 -19.10
N LYS A 49 3.32 10.34 -19.74
CA LYS A 49 2.69 11.49 -19.08
C LYS A 49 1.19 11.28 -18.91
N ASN A 50 0.61 12.00 -17.98
CA ASN A 50 -0.84 12.09 -17.78
C ASN A 50 -1.54 10.74 -17.53
N ARG A 51 -0.85 9.82 -16.89
CA ARG A 51 -1.45 8.56 -16.43
C ARG A 51 -2.22 8.76 -15.14
N ILE A 52 -3.15 7.88 -14.87
CA ILE A 52 -3.79 7.78 -13.55
C ILE A 52 -2.69 7.58 -12.51
N ASN A 53 -2.75 8.32 -11.41
CA ASN A 53 -1.72 8.46 -10.39
C ASN A 53 -0.44 9.17 -10.89
N SER A 54 -0.46 9.77 -12.05
CA SER A 54 0.60 10.69 -12.52
C SER A 54 0.50 12.06 -11.86
N GLN A 55 0.26 12.12 -10.64
CA GLN A 55 0.26 13.24 -9.71
C GLN A 55 0.97 14.50 -10.26
N PHE A 56 1.25 15.48 -9.42
CA PHE A 56 2.01 16.65 -9.86
C PHE A 56 3.46 16.30 -10.26
N THR A 57 4.06 15.33 -9.60
CA THR A 57 5.43 14.83 -9.86
C THR A 57 5.56 13.37 -9.40
N PRO A 58 6.42 12.56 -10.07
CA PRO A 58 7.10 12.85 -11.33
C PRO A 58 6.12 12.92 -12.50
N LYS A 59 6.50 13.61 -13.56
CA LYS A 59 5.64 13.78 -14.76
C LYS A 59 5.54 12.53 -15.63
N LEU A 60 6.56 11.66 -15.56
CA LEU A 60 6.59 10.37 -16.23
C LEU A 60 6.45 9.30 -15.17
N VAL A 61 5.42 8.49 -15.27
CA VAL A 61 5.15 7.38 -14.36
C VAL A 61 4.78 6.12 -15.16
N GLY A 62 4.93 4.98 -14.53
CA GLY A 62 4.55 3.70 -15.08
C GLY A 62 3.04 3.52 -15.22
N THR A 63 2.63 2.39 -15.76
CA THR A 63 1.21 2.01 -15.85
C THR A 63 0.76 1.20 -14.65
N ARG A 64 -0.54 1.28 -14.37
CA ARG A 64 -1.19 0.52 -13.30
C ARG A 64 -1.17 -0.99 -13.56
N GLN A 65 -1.36 -1.37 -14.82
CA GLN A 65 -1.43 -2.75 -15.27
C GLN A 65 -0.03 -3.36 -15.44
N GLU A 66 0.06 -4.69 -15.39
CA GLU A 66 1.23 -5.43 -15.82
C GLU A 66 1.21 -5.64 -17.35
N GLY A 67 2.24 -6.28 -17.92
CA GLY A 67 2.48 -6.35 -19.37
C GLY A 67 1.35 -6.96 -20.21
N ASN A 68 0.50 -7.81 -19.63
CA ASN A 68 -0.68 -8.40 -20.32
C ASN A 68 -1.97 -7.58 -20.07
N GLY A 69 -1.87 -6.43 -19.43
CA GLY A 69 -2.99 -5.53 -19.19
C GLY A 69 -3.83 -5.83 -17.95
N PHE A 70 -3.42 -6.80 -17.12
CA PHE A 70 -4.13 -7.11 -15.87
C PHE A 70 -3.74 -6.15 -14.74
N ASN A 71 -4.72 -5.84 -13.89
CA ASN A 71 -4.47 -5.16 -12.64
C ASN A 71 -4.10 -6.17 -11.56
N VAL A 72 -2.83 -6.19 -11.14
CA VAL A 72 -2.31 -7.14 -10.17
C VAL A 72 -3.05 -7.06 -8.82
N ASN A 73 -3.45 -5.86 -8.39
CA ASN A 73 -4.27 -5.69 -7.18
C ASN A 73 -5.75 -6.06 -7.38
N ARG A 74 -6.04 -6.97 -8.31
CA ARG A 74 -7.33 -7.63 -8.55
C ARG A 74 -7.16 -9.12 -8.83
N ASP A 75 -5.94 -9.65 -8.66
CA ASP A 75 -5.56 -10.98 -9.16
C ASP A 75 -5.31 -12.02 -8.05
N MET A 76 -5.34 -11.64 -6.77
CA MET A 76 -4.95 -12.55 -5.68
C MET A 76 -5.81 -13.82 -5.54
N THR A 77 -6.98 -13.87 -6.16
CA THR A 77 -7.83 -15.08 -6.18
C THR A 77 -7.63 -15.96 -7.41
N LYS A 78 -7.30 -15.34 -8.56
CA LYS A 78 -7.14 -16.06 -9.83
C LYS A 78 -5.70 -16.43 -10.12
N LEU A 79 -4.75 -15.54 -9.73
CA LEU A 79 -3.31 -15.70 -9.96
C LEU A 79 -2.96 -15.87 -11.45
N GLU A 80 -3.65 -15.12 -12.31
CA GLU A 80 -3.42 -15.11 -13.75
C GLU A 80 -2.08 -14.47 -14.10
N THR A 81 -1.64 -13.46 -13.29
CA THR A 81 -0.38 -12.75 -13.52
C THR A 81 0.83 -13.46 -12.90
N ALA A 82 2.00 -13.30 -13.51
CA ALA A 82 3.25 -13.74 -12.89
C ALA A 82 3.52 -12.99 -11.57
N VAL A 83 3.18 -11.72 -11.53
CA VAL A 83 3.33 -10.86 -10.33
C VAL A 83 2.50 -11.39 -9.17
N GLY A 84 1.21 -11.69 -9.39
CA GLY A 84 0.34 -12.26 -8.36
C GLY A 84 0.90 -13.57 -7.80
N ARG A 85 1.34 -14.46 -8.68
CA ARG A 85 1.98 -15.73 -8.28
C ARG A 85 3.26 -15.50 -7.46
N THR A 86 4.09 -14.54 -7.85
CA THR A 86 5.33 -14.20 -7.13
C THR A 86 5.04 -13.69 -5.73
N ILE A 87 4.04 -12.81 -5.55
CA ILE A 87 3.63 -12.32 -4.23
C ILE A 87 3.19 -13.50 -3.34
N VAL A 88 2.36 -14.39 -3.88
CA VAL A 88 1.92 -15.59 -3.13
C VAL A 88 3.09 -16.52 -2.80
N GLN A 89 4.03 -16.69 -3.72
CA GLN A 89 5.24 -17.48 -3.48
C GLN A 89 6.09 -16.88 -2.36
N LEU A 90 6.32 -15.57 -2.36
CA LEU A 90 7.03 -14.90 -1.27
C LEU A 90 6.34 -15.09 0.08
N MET A 91 5.00 -15.00 0.11
CA MET A 91 4.24 -15.29 1.33
C MET A 91 4.37 -16.74 1.80
N ASN A 92 4.49 -17.69 0.88
CA ASN A 92 4.68 -19.10 1.23
C ASN A 92 6.10 -19.40 1.71
N ASP A 93 7.10 -18.82 1.07
CA ASP A 93 8.51 -19.12 1.36
C ASP A 93 8.99 -18.47 2.65
N TRP A 94 8.52 -17.27 2.95
CA TRP A 94 8.98 -16.47 4.08
C TRP A 94 8.00 -16.38 5.25
N ASP A 95 6.75 -16.75 5.03
CA ASP A 95 5.69 -16.74 6.04
C ASP A 95 5.65 -15.44 6.89
N PRO A 96 5.57 -14.25 6.27
CA PRO A 96 5.71 -12.99 6.99
C PRO A 96 4.58 -12.77 7.98
N ILE A 97 4.89 -12.22 9.16
CA ILE A 97 3.90 -11.82 10.17
C ILE A 97 3.11 -10.60 9.70
N LEU A 98 3.79 -9.66 9.03
CA LEU A 98 3.22 -8.42 8.51
C LEU A 98 3.46 -8.32 7.01
N PHE A 99 2.40 -7.96 6.28
CA PHE A 99 2.46 -7.61 4.88
C PHE A 99 2.07 -6.14 4.69
N VAL A 100 2.92 -5.36 4.05
CA VAL A 100 2.68 -3.95 3.74
C VAL A 100 2.55 -3.78 2.23
N ASP A 101 1.44 -3.22 1.78
CA ASP A 101 1.17 -2.88 0.38
C ASP A 101 1.14 -1.35 0.24
N ALA A 102 2.17 -0.80 -0.39
CA ALA A 102 2.33 0.64 -0.53
C ALA A 102 1.77 1.14 -1.86
N HIS A 103 0.89 2.11 -1.77
CA HIS A 103 0.15 2.74 -2.85
C HIS A 103 0.21 4.26 -2.77
N ALA A 104 -0.36 4.93 -3.76
CA ALA A 104 -0.65 6.35 -3.74
C ALA A 104 -2.11 6.60 -4.14
N THR A 105 -2.78 7.49 -3.41
CA THR A 105 -4.19 7.80 -3.64
C THR A 105 -4.39 8.49 -4.99
N ASN A 106 -5.53 8.21 -5.59
CA ASN A 106 -6.11 9.02 -6.65
C ASN A 106 -7.59 9.25 -6.30
N GLY A 107 -8.15 10.33 -6.69
CA GLY A 107 -9.58 10.61 -6.47
C GLY A 107 -9.80 11.73 -5.47
N SER A 108 -10.23 11.44 -4.26
CA SER A 108 -10.63 12.48 -3.31
C SER A 108 -9.48 13.39 -2.89
N PHE A 109 -9.72 14.70 -2.96
CA PHE A 109 -8.86 15.67 -2.30
C PHE A 109 -9.04 15.58 -0.80
N MET A 110 -7.93 15.46 -0.07
CA MET A 110 -7.93 15.37 1.38
C MET A 110 -6.76 16.13 1.98
N ARG A 111 -6.86 16.44 3.27
CA ARG A 111 -5.83 17.17 4.01
C ARG A 111 -4.72 16.26 4.54
N HIS A 112 -4.95 14.96 4.57
CA HIS A 112 -4.10 14.00 5.24
C HIS A 112 -2.98 13.52 4.31
N ALA A 113 -1.75 13.43 4.83
CA ALA A 113 -0.58 13.03 4.07
C ALA A 113 -0.62 11.54 3.66
N VAL A 114 -1.23 10.72 4.51
CA VAL A 114 -1.32 9.27 4.32
C VAL A 114 -2.69 8.80 4.73
N SER A 115 -3.26 7.89 3.96
CA SER A 115 -4.35 7.06 4.41
C SER A 115 -3.91 5.59 4.46
N TYR A 116 -4.58 4.81 5.29
CA TYR A 116 -4.20 3.43 5.53
C TYR A 116 -5.44 2.54 5.70
N ASN A 117 -5.25 1.24 5.51
CA ASN A 117 -6.27 0.28 5.89
C ASN A 117 -5.61 -1.06 6.27
N TRP A 118 -6.40 -1.94 6.82
CA TRP A 118 -6.06 -3.32 7.18
C TRP A 118 -6.72 -4.28 6.20
N GLY A 119 -6.51 -5.58 6.35
CA GLY A 119 -7.26 -6.59 5.60
C GLY A 119 -8.73 -6.59 6.03
N LEU A 120 -9.63 -6.18 5.13
CA LEU A 120 -11.06 -5.95 5.42
C LEU A 120 -11.91 -7.21 5.35
N ASN A 121 -11.40 -8.30 4.75
CA ASN A 121 -12.21 -9.47 4.47
C ASN A 121 -12.68 -10.16 5.74
N ALA A 122 -13.99 -10.35 5.87
CA ALA A 122 -14.63 -10.95 7.03
C ALA A 122 -14.28 -12.45 7.27
N GLY A 123 -13.67 -13.10 6.29
CA GLY A 123 -13.11 -14.44 6.43
C GLY A 123 -11.76 -14.51 7.14
N THR A 124 -11.13 -13.36 7.42
CA THR A 124 -9.94 -13.27 8.28
C THR A 124 -10.30 -13.71 9.70
N ASP A 125 -9.37 -14.37 10.40
CA ASP A 125 -9.55 -14.67 11.82
C ASP A 125 -9.96 -13.41 12.59
N LYS A 126 -11.00 -13.53 13.39
CA LYS A 126 -11.62 -12.37 14.03
C LYS A 126 -10.69 -11.66 15.01
N GLU A 127 -9.95 -12.41 15.83
CA GLU A 127 -9.04 -11.82 16.83
C GLU A 127 -7.89 -11.11 16.13
N LEU A 128 -7.38 -11.70 15.05
CA LEU A 128 -6.33 -11.09 14.23
C LEU A 128 -6.82 -9.82 13.54
N LEU A 129 -8.03 -9.82 12.99
CA LEU A 129 -8.62 -8.66 12.33
C LEU A 129 -8.81 -7.51 13.33
N GLU A 130 -9.36 -7.80 14.50
CA GLU A 130 -9.55 -6.80 15.57
C GLU A 130 -8.22 -6.27 16.07
N TYR A 131 -7.23 -7.13 16.31
CA TYR A 131 -5.89 -6.68 16.70
C TYR A 131 -5.24 -5.81 15.62
N ASN A 132 -5.31 -6.23 14.34
CA ASN A 132 -4.76 -5.47 13.23
C ASN A 132 -5.37 -4.07 13.14
N ARG A 133 -6.69 -3.98 13.20
CA ARG A 133 -7.44 -2.72 13.11
C ARG A 133 -7.22 -1.81 14.32
N ASP A 134 -7.47 -2.35 15.51
CA ASP A 134 -7.68 -1.53 16.72
C ASP A 134 -6.37 -1.31 17.50
N VAL A 135 -5.39 -2.21 17.35
CA VAL A 135 -4.12 -2.13 18.07
C VAL A 135 -2.98 -1.78 17.12
N PHE A 136 -2.68 -2.64 16.14
CA PHE A 136 -1.52 -2.45 15.29
C PHE A 136 -1.61 -1.18 14.44
N CYS A 137 -2.66 -1.03 13.64
CA CYS A 137 -2.83 0.15 12.78
C CYS A 137 -2.97 1.44 13.58
N THR A 138 -3.62 1.40 14.74
CA THR A 138 -3.73 2.57 15.62
C THR A 138 -2.35 3.02 16.10
N LYS A 139 -1.52 2.11 16.60
CA LYS A 139 -0.17 2.45 17.07
C LYS A 139 0.77 2.86 15.94
N ALA A 140 0.70 2.18 14.80
CA ALA A 140 1.58 2.44 13.68
C ALA A 140 1.27 3.76 12.96
N MET A 141 -0.02 4.13 12.86
CA MET A 141 -0.48 5.17 11.95
C MET A 141 -1.12 6.39 12.63
N ARG A 142 -1.49 6.29 13.89
CA ARG A 142 -2.24 7.34 14.60
C ARG A 142 -1.50 7.80 15.84
N GLU A 143 -2.19 7.86 16.96
CA GLU A 143 -1.72 8.39 18.23
C GLU A 143 -0.39 7.76 18.68
N GLY A 144 0.60 8.59 18.95
CA GLY A 144 1.95 8.17 19.32
C GLY A 144 2.81 7.65 18.17
N SER A 145 2.30 7.68 16.94
CA SER A 145 3.04 7.18 15.78
C SER A 145 4.18 8.11 15.36
N TYR A 146 5.12 7.55 14.58
CA TYR A 146 6.18 8.34 13.95
C TYR A 146 5.61 9.46 13.06
N LEU A 147 4.52 9.20 12.33
CA LEU A 147 3.87 10.21 11.50
C LEU A 147 3.37 11.40 12.32
N GLU A 148 2.72 11.14 13.45
CA GLU A 148 2.27 12.19 14.35
C GLU A 148 3.45 13.01 14.91
N SER A 149 4.57 12.36 15.26
CA SER A 149 5.78 13.05 15.71
C SER A 149 6.36 14.01 14.66
N LYS A 150 6.04 13.79 13.38
CA LYS A 150 6.40 14.66 12.23
C LYS A 150 5.30 15.66 11.87
N GLY A 151 4.27 15.79 12.70
CA GLY A 151 3.12 16.66 12.41
C GLY A 151 2.25 16.20 11.23
N LYS A 152 2.36 14.93 10.85
CA LYS A 152 1.57 14.33 9.77
C LYS A 152 0.38 13.58 10.35
N ILE A 153 -0.73 13.58 9.63
CA ILE A 153 -1.96 12.91 10.04
C ILE A 153 -2.24 11.78 9.05
N ALA A 154 -2.48 10.60 9.59
CA ALA A 154 -2.98 9.46 8.83
C ALA A 154 -4.44 9.14 9.21
N VAL A 155 -5.21 8.72 8.22
CA VAL A 155 -6.64 8.37 8.39
C VAL A 155 -6.94 7.04 7.71
N PRO A 156 -8.01 6.34 8.11
CA PRO A 156 -8.47 5.18 7.36
C PRO A 156 -8.75 5.53 5.88
N TYR A 157 -8.26 4.69 4.97
CA TYR A 157 -8.41 4.90 3.54
C TYR A 157 -9.86 4.87 3.09
N GLY A 158 -10.18 5.78 2.21
CA GLY A 158 -11.48 5.87 1.55
C GLY A 158 -11.52 7.02 0.56
N ASN A 159 -12.68 7.22 -0.01
CA ASN A 159 -12.99 8.32 -0.90
C ASN A 159 -14.39 8.86 -0.60
N TRP A 160 -14.64 10.10 -1.02
CA TRP A 160 -15.98 10.67 -0.97
C TRP A 160 -16.86 10.04 -2.05
N GLY A 161 -17.98 9.53 -1.62
CA GLY A 161 -19.00 8.94 -2.49
C GLY A 161 -18.69 7.52 -2.97
N PHE A 162 -19.66 6.97 -3.70
CA PHE A 162 -19.58 5.62 -4.24
C PHE A 162 -18.75 5.62 -5.55
N TYR A 163 -17.85 4.69 -5.72
CA TYR A 163 -16.95 4.60 -6.88
C TYR A 163 -16.25 5.93 -7.24
N TYR A 164 -15.78 6.66 -6.21
CA TYR A 164 -15.08 7.94 -6.41
C TYR A 164 -15.97 9.03 -7.05
N SER A 165 -17.26 9.00 -6.79
CA SER A 165 -18.20 10.02 -7.32
C SER A 165 -17.87 11.44 -6.88
N GLY A 166 -17.12 11.57 -5.77
CA GLY A 166 -16.81 12.86 -5.15
C GLY A 166 -17.99 13.49 -4.41
N ILE A 167 -19.11 12.81 -4.31
CA ILE A 167 -20.32 13.32 -3.64
C ILE A 167 -20.14 13.16 -2.13
N VAL A 168 -19.95 14.28 -1.44
CA VAL A 168 -19.66 14.32 0.00
C VAL A 168 -20.82 13.79 0.83
N GLU A 169 -22.05 14.01 0.41
CA GLU A 169 -23.28 13.55 1.06
C GLU A 169 -23.41 12.03 1.09
N GLU A 170 -22.73 11.32 0.20
CA GLU A 170 -22.66 9.86 0.21
C GLU A 170 -21.67 9.32 1.27
N GLY A 171 -20.93 10.21 1.93
CA GLY A 171 -20.00 9.91 3.01
C GLY A 171 -18.65 9.37 2.54
N TRP A 172 -17.77 9.16 3.51
CA TRP A 172 -16.45 8.59 3.31
C TRP A 172 -16.54 7.07 3.24
N ARG A 173 -16.13 6.46 2.14
CA ARG A 173 -16.24 5.02 1.89
C ARG A 173 -14.91 4.41 1.53
N THR A 174 -14.61 3.26 2.12
CA THR A 174 -13.43 2.46 1.76
C THR A 174 -13.76 1.52 0.59
N PHE A 175 -12.75 0.75 0.15
CA PHE A 175 -12.92 -0.26 -0.89
C PHE A 175 -13.61 -1.52 -0.35
N GLU A 176 -13.98 -2.41 -1.26
CA GLU A 176 -14.69 -3.64 -0.93
C GLU A 176 -13.76 -4.66 -0.25
N ASP A 177 -14.33 -5.60 0.47
CA ASP A 177 -13.63 -6.64 1.23
C ASP A 177 -13.21 -7.86 0.40
N TYR A 178 -13.23 -7.76 -0.93
CA TYR A 178 -12.94 -8.90 -1.80
C TYR A 178 -11.50 -9.42 -1.64
N ALA A 179 -11.38 -10.76 -1.63
CA ALA A 179 -10.11 -11.48 -1.52
C ALA A 179 -9.11 -11.21 -2.68
N ARG A 180 -9.59 -10.65 -3.78
CA ARG A 180 -8.75 -10.33 -4.95
C ARG A 180 -7.77 -9.18 -4.72
N TYR A 181 -8.00 -8.36 -3.68
CA TYR A 181 -7.08 -7.29 -3.28
C TYR A 181 -5.93 -7.85 -2.45
N THR A 182 -4.73 -7.36 -2.68
CA THR A 182 -3.51 -7.87 -2.05
C THR A 182 -3.55 -7.81 -0.53
N THR A 183 -3.98 -6.68 0.02
CA THR A 183 -4.10 -6.48 1.48
C THR A 183 -5.16 -7.40 2.09
N ASN A 184 -6.33 -7.55 1.45
CA ASN A 184 -7.38 -8.46 1.92
C ASN A 184 -6.94 -9.93 1.84
N TYR A 185 -6.20 -10.29 0.79
CA TYR A 185 -5.64 -11.63 0.65
C TYR A 185 -4.64 -11.94 1.79
N ALA A 186 -3.77 -10.98 2.14
CA ALA A 186 -2.85 -11.16 3.25
C ALA A 186 -3.58 -11.37 4.59
N GLY A 187 -4.65 -10.63 4.86
CA GLY A 187 -5.53 -10.85 6.01
C GLY A 187 -6.12 -12.26 6.03
N LEU A 188 -6.68 -12.72 4.90
CA LEU A 188 -7.22 -14.08 4.75
C LEU A 188 -6.16 -15.19 4.94
N ARG A 189 -4.89 -14.87 4.73
CA ARG A 189 -3.75 -15.76 5.02
C ARG A 189 -3.30 -15.66 6.48
N ASN A 190 -4.11 -15.06 7.35
CA ASN A 190 -3.82 -14.83 8.77
C ASN A 190 -2.50 -14.07 8.99
N ARG A 191 -2.31 -13.00 8.23
CA ARG A 191 -1.20 -12.05 8.41
C ARG A 191 -1.74 -10.70 8.80
N LEU A 192 -1.00 -9.96 9.62
CA LEU A 192 -1.22 -8.54 9.76
C LEU A 192 -1.05 -7.91 8.37
N ALA A 193 -1.99 -7.10 7.96
CA ALA A 193 -1.97 -6.48 6.64
C ALA A 193 -2.12 -4.96 6.79
N LEU A 194 -1.28 -4.22 6.10
CA LEU A 194 -1.30 -2.77 6.09
C LEU A 194 -1.28 -2.26 4.66
N LEU A 195 -2.39 -1.65 4.24
CA LEU A 195 -2.43 -0.81 3.06
C LEU A 195 -1.94 0.58 3.44
N LEU A 196 -1.00 1.10 2.68
CA LEU A 196 -0.58 2.51 2.75
C LEU A 196 -0.95 3.20 1.46
N GLU A 197 -1.58 4.37 1.57
CA GLU A 197 -1.98 5.20 0.44
C GLU A 197 -1.49 6.62 0.67
N VAL A 198 -0.35 6.97 0.07
CA VAL A 198 0.22 8.31 0.17
C VAL A 198 -0.62 9.29 -0.65
N TYR A 199 -0.81 10.51 -0.14
CA TYR A 199 -1.61 11.52 -0.84
C TYR A 199 -0.90 12.02 -2.10
N SER A 200 -1.41 11.64 -3.26
CA SER A 200 -0.73 11.83 -4.54
C SER A 200 -0.70 13.28 -5.06
N TYR A 201 -1.40 14.20 -4.44
CA TYR A 201 -1.43 15.61 -4.84
C TYR A 201 -0.45 16.50 -4.06
N ASP A 202 0.32 15.93 -3.14
CA ASP A 202 1.47 16.61 -2.54
C ASP A 202 2.70 16.56 -3.46
N ASP A 203 3.67 17.45 -3.23
CA ASP A 203 4.93 17.43 -3.94
C ASP A 203 5.72 16.15 -3.65
N TYR A 204 6.37 15.62 -4.69
CA TYR A 204 7.08 14.32 -4.61
C TYR A 204 8.04 14.18 -3.42
N PRO A 205 8.90 15.17 -3.07
CA PRO A 205 9.79 15.04 -1.92
C PRO A 205 9.07 14.97 -0.56
N VAL A 206 7.79 15.34 -0.51
CA VAL A 206 6.96 15.26 0.71
C VAL A 206 6.33 13.88 0.86
N ARG A 207 6.19 13.16 -0.26
CA ARG A 207 5.51 11.86 -0.34
C ARG A 207 6.45 10.67 -0.14
N VAL A 208 7.73 10.84 -0.40
CA VAL A 208 8.81 9.88 -0.19
C VAL A 208 9.53 10.18 1.12
#